data_64fc1846228fa134791fbaf4cfb9f84d
#
_entry.id   64fc1846228fa134791fbaf4cfb9f84d
#
_cell.length_a   1.000
_cell.length_b   1.000
_cell.length_c   1.000
_cell.angle_alpha   90.00
_cell.angle_beta   90.00
_cell.angle_gamma   90.00
#
_symmetry.space_group_name_H-M   'P 1'
#
loop_
_entity.id
_entity.type
_entity.pdbx_description
1 polymer ?
#
loop_
_entity_poly.entity_id
_entity_poly.type
_entity_poly.pdbx_seq_one_letter_code
_entity_poly.pdbx_strand_id
1 'polypeptide(L)'
;MSFKIIGDSCTDPVPGLKDAPEYAMVPLIIRIGNQEYVDNGMLTTEDLVARMAASPEGTGTACPAPQWYMDAFEGADEVYVITLSAELSGSYNSAVQARDIYLEEHPEKKIHVFNSHSASAGQSALLIKLFELCRAGLPFERVIEEMDHFIAHLTTLFVLENLDNLRKNGRLSEVQALITGTLHIKLVMEGTPAGTIRKVGQALSVKQALSRLADAAAEKAKKHGIEGRTLVISHCNCPDRAVYVRNLLFKKLPFTRVEIVRTGGISTVYAGDGGVVVAF
;
A
#
# COMPACT_ATOMS: atom_id res chain seq x y z
N MET A 1 -20.82 19.76 1.32
CA MET A 1 -19.73 19.61 2.30
C MET A 1 -18.46 19.36 1.51
N SER A 2 -17.38 19.99 1.90
CA SER A 2 -16.07 19.74 1.31
C SER A 2 -15.47 18.47 1.92
N PHE A 3 -14.84 17.63 1.11
CA PHE A 3 -14.13 16.45 1.62
C PHE A 3 -12.65 16.51 1.28
N LYS A 4 -11.84 15.83 2.09
CA LYS A 4 -10.42 15.60 1.86
C LYS A 4 -10.07 14.14 2.11
N ILE A 5 -9.22 13.59 1.27
CA ILE A 5 -8.66 12.26 1.41
C ILE A 5 -7.17 12.39 1.73
N ILE A 6 -6.72 11.70 2.75
CA ILE A 6 -5.33 11.70 3.18
C ILE A 6 -4.79 10.28 3.07
N GLY A 7 -3.71 10.11 2.33
CA GLY A 7 -2.95 8.86 2.33
C GLY A 7 -1.62 9.03 3.04
N ASP A 8 -1.11 8.02 3.75
CA ASP A 8 0.29 8.03 4.08
C ASP A 8 1.16 7.69 2.86
N SER A 9 2.46 7.96 2.90
CA SER A 9 3.34 7.82 1.72
C SER A 9 3.60 6.37 1.29
N CYS A 10 3.04 5.37 1.97
CA CYS A 10 2.99 4.00 1.47
C CYS A 10 1.88 3.81 0.42
N THR A 11 0.99 4.79 0.24
CA THR A 11 0.03 4.84 -0.86
C THR A 11 0.76 5.18 -2.14
N ASP A 12 0.96 4.21 -3.04
CA ASP A 12 1.65 4.46 -4.29
C ASP A 12 0.88 5.45 -5.18
N PRO A 13 1.58 6.36 -5.89
CA PRO A 13 0.95 7.49 -6.56
C PRO A 13 0.09 7.05 -7.75
N VAL A 14 -1.23 7.19 -7.63
CA VAL A 14 -2.19 6.93 -8.72
C VAL A 14 -2.27 8.15 -9.63
N PRO A 15 -1.99 8.01 -10.94
CA PRO A 15 -2.12 9.11 -11.89
C PRO A 15 -3.52 9.74 -11.85
N GLY A 16 -3.58 11.08 -11.87
CA GLY A 16 -4.84 11.83 -11.80
C GLY A 16 -5.47 11.93 -10.41
N LEU A 17 -5.05 11.14 -9.43
CA LEU A 17 -5.49 11.27 -8.03
C LEU A 17 -4.44 11.90 -7.12
N LYS A 18 -3.17 11.61 -7.35
CA LYS A 18 -2.06 12.13 -6.52
C LYS A 18 -1.97 13.66 -6.50
N ASP A 19 -2.44 14.32 -7.55
CA ASP A 19 -2.42 15.78 -7.72
C ASP A 19 -3.83 16.39 -7.59
N ALA A 20 -4.82 15.60 -7.15
CA ALA A 20 -6.18 16.09 -6.95
C ALA A 20 -6.24 17.08 -5.77
N PRO A 21 -7.00 18.19 -5.87
CA PRO A 21 -7.08 19.19 -4.79
C PRO A 21 -7.66 18.63 -3.49
N GLU A 22 -8.42 17.54 -3.59
CA GLU A 22 -9.01 16.85 -2.44
C GLU A 22 -8.04 15.85 -1.78
N TYR A 23 -6.83 15.63 -2.35
CA TYR A 23 -5.85 14.66 -1.83
C TYR A 23 -4.70 15.34 -1.12
N ALA A 24 -4.29 14.80 0.01
CA ALA A 24 -3.06 15.14 0.69
C ALA A 24 -2.29 13.88 1.07
N MET A 25 -0.96 13.95 1.05
CA MET A 25 -0.09 12.86 1.48
C MET A 25 0.64 13.24 2.77
N VAL A 26 0.59 12.36 3.76
CA VAL A 26 1.39 12.47 4.99
C VAL A 26 2.62 11.56 4.87
N PRO A 27 3.83 12.12 4.87
CA PRO A 27 5.04 11.36 4.59
C PRO A 27 5.50 10.55 5.81
N LEU A 28 5.96 9.32 5.58
CA LEU A 28 6.78 8.56 6.50
C LEU A 28 8.25 9.02 6.39
N ILE A 29 9.09 8.51 7.29
CA ILE A 29 10.54 8.70 7.26
C ILE A 29 11.23 7.44 6.77
N ILE A 30 12.14 7.59 5.82
CA ILE A 30 13.03 6.54 5.34
C ILE A 30 14.40 6.75 6.00
N ARG A 31 14.97 5.68 6.57
CA ARG A 31 16.31 5.66 7.17
C ARG A 31 17.23 4.77 6.34
N ILE A 32 18.32 5.33 5.85
CA ILE A 32 19.36 4.59 5.13
C ILE A 32 20.69 4.86 5.84
N GLY A 33 21.20 3.87 6.55
CA GLY A 33 22.31 4.09 7.47
C GLY A 33 21.95 5.14 8.53
N ASN A 34 22.80 6.14 8.68
CA ASN A 34 22.63 7.26 9.62
C ASN A 34 21.85 8.47 9.03
N GLN A 35 21.30 8.34 7.82
CA GLN A 35 20.58 9.43 7.17
C GLN A 35 19.08 9.18 7.19
N GLU A 36 18.31 10.25 7.47
CA GLU A 36 16.86 10.26 7.42
C GLU A 36 16.38 11.08 6.21
N TYR A 37 15.36 10.57 5.54
CA TYR A 37 14.72 11.22 4.42
C TYR A 37 13.22 11.23 4.64
N VAL A 38 12.60 12.40 4.47
CA VAL A 38 11.14 12.52 4.44
C VAL A 38 10.64 11.97 3.11
N ASP A 39 9.73 11.01 3.13
CA ASP A 39 9.16 10.39 1.93
C ASP A 39 8.08 11.26 1.30
N ASN A 40 8.51 12.40 0.77
CA ASN A 40 7.67 13.42 0.15
C ASN A 40 7.71 13.42 -1.39
N GLY A 41 8.26 12.37 -1.99
CA GLY A 41 8.38 12.21 -3.43
C GLY A 41 9.58 12.93 -4.06
N MET A 42 10.45 13.58 -3.28
CA MET A 42 11.66 14.23 -3.82
C MET A 42 12.73 13.23 -4.26
N LEU A 43 12.82 12.07 -3.60
CA LEU A 43 13.72 11.01 -4.02
C LEU A 43 12.98 10.10 -5.01
N THR A 44 13.62 9.86 -6.15
CA THR A 44 13.09 8.91 -7.13
C THR A 44 13.27 7.47 -6.66
N THR A 45 12.52 6.55 -7.25
CA THR A 45 12.67 5.11 -7.00
C THR A 45 14.10 4.65 -7.28
N GLU A 46 14.71 5.17 -8.37
CA GLU A 46 16.09 4.88 -8.77
C GLU A 46 17.10 5.38 -7.74
N ASP A 47 16.93 6.62 -7.24
CA ASP A 47 17.80 7.19 -6.21
C ASP A 47 17.75 6.38 -4.92
N LEU A 48 16.54 5.98 -4.49
CA LEU A 48 16.35 5.17 -3.29
C LEU A 48 17.01 3.79 -3.44
N VAL A 49 16.78 3.09 -4.56
CA VAL A 49 17.40 1.79 -4.83
C VAL A 49 18.94 1.91 -4.83
N ALA A 50 19.49 2.94 -5.49
CA ALA A 50 20.92 3.17 -5.53
C ALA A 50 21.52 3.44 -4.13
N ARG A 51 20.86 4.30 -3.32
CA ARG A 51 21.30 4.61 -1.95
C ARG A 51 21.24 3.40 -1.04
N MET A 52 20.16 2.61 -1.12
CA MET A 52 20.01 1.38 -0.36
C MET A 52 21.08 0.33 -0.71
N ALA A 53 21.40 0.21 -2.00
CA ALA A 53 22.45 -0.71 -2.47
C ALA A 53 23.86 -0.26 -2.05
N ALA A 54 24.11 1.04 -1.97
CA ALA A 54 25.41 1.62 -1.58
C ALA A 54 25.61 1.64 -0.05
N SER A 55 24.56 1.47 0.75
CA SER A 55 24.66 1.53 2.21
C SER A 55 25.06 0.15 2.78
N PRO A 56 26.16 0.04 3.52
CA PRO A 56 26.50 -1.16 4.25
C PRO A 56 25.59 -1.42 5.44
N GLU A 57 24.91 -0.36 5.91
CA GLU A 57 23.97 -0.41 7.01
C GLU A 57 22.55 -0.71 6.49
N GLY A 58 21.69 -1.21 7.37
CA GLY A 58 20.32 -1.55 7.00
C GLY A 58 19.47 -0.33 6.65
N THR A 59 18.38 -0.58 5.95
CA THR A 59 17.34 0.41 5.67
C THR A 59 16.15 0.17 6.58
N GLY A 60 15.62 1.23 7.17
CA GLY A 60 14.44 1.20 8.03
C GLY A 60 13.47 2.33 7.69
N THR A 61 12.35 2.37 8.41
CA THR A 61 11.35 3.43 8.27
C THR A 61 10.77 3.81 9.63
N ALA A 62 10.23 5.03 9.73
CA ALA A 62 9.46 5.47 10.89
C ALA A 62 8.11 6.04 10.44
N CYS A 63 7.07 5.85 11.26
CA CYS A 63 5.75 6.42 11.01
C CYS A 63 5.76 7.95 11.18
N PRO A 64 4.78 8.66 10.58
CA PRO A 64 4.62 10.08 10.77
C PRO A 64 4.30 10.43 12.23
N ALA A 65 4.69 11.62 12.67
CA ALA A 65 4.20 12.17 13.94
C ALA A 65 2.71 12.54 13.83
N PRO A 66 1.92 12.48 14.92
CA PRO A 66 0.51 12.88 14.90
C PRO A 66 0.30 14.32 14.37
N GLN A 67 1.22 15.23 14.67
CA GLN A 67 1.14 16.61 14.19
C GLN A 67 1.02 16.71 12.66
N TRP A 68 1.72 15.87 11.90
CA TRP A 68 1.66 15.91 10.45
C TRP A 68 0.29 15.50 9.89
N TYR A 69 -0.42 14.62 10.60
CA TYR A 69 -1.81 14.29 10.28
C TYR A 69 -2.74 15.46 10.65
N MET A 70 -2.56 16.08 11.82
CA MET A 70 -3.37 17.23 12.24
C MET A 70 -3.24 18.39 11.25
N ASP A 71 -2.03 18.71 10.79
CA ASP A 71 -1.79 19.72 9.77
C ASP A 71 -2.51 19.40 8.45
N ALA A 72 -2.62 18.11 8.12
CA ALA A 72 -3.30 17.65 6.90
C ALA A 72 -4.84 17.68 7.01
N PHE A 73 -5.43 17.71 8.21
CA PHE A 73 -6.88 17.74 8.41
C PHE A 73 -7.52 19.09 8.05
N GLU A 74 -6.72 20.15 7.96
CA GLU A 74 -7.19 21.49 7.65
C GLU A 74 -7.90 21.57 6.28
N GLY A 75 -8.89 22.48 6.17
CA GLY A 75 -9.47 22.89 4.91
C GLY A 75 -10.64 22.05 4.37
N ALA A 76 -11.17 21.08 5.14
CA ALA A 76 -12.36 20.30 4.75
C ALA A 76 -13.28 20.04 5.95
N ASP A 77 -14.57 19.78 5.67
CA ASP A 77 -15.56 19.40 6.69
C ASP A 77 -15.50 17.93 7.01
N GLU A 78 -15.26 17.10 5.99
CA GLU A 78 -15.17 15.65 6.07
C GLU A 78 -13.76 15.19 5.64
N VAL A 79 -13.09 14.44 6.50
CA VAL A 79 -11.72 13.96 6.25
C VAL A 79 -11.68 12.44 6.36
N TYR A 80 -11.12 11.81 5.35
CA TYR A 80 -10.92 10.37 5.29
C TYR A 80 -9.43 10.06 5.19
N VAL A 81 -8.90 9.29 6.12
CA VAL A 81 -7.47 8.94 6.18
C VAL A 81 -7.29 7.47 5.83
N ILE A 82 -6.41 7.16 4.89
CA ILE A 82 -5.96 5.81 4.57
C ILE A 82 -4.53 5.64 5.07
N THR A 83 -4.30 4.69 5.96
CA THR A 83 -2.95 4.36 6.42
C THR A 83 -2.57 2.95 5.99
N LEU A 84 -1.27 2.67 5.91
CA LEU A 84 -0.83 1.29 5.80
C LEU A 84 -1.23 0.47 7.03
N SER A 85 -1.21 -0.87 6.90
CA SER A 85 -1.63 -1.79 7.95
C SER A 85 -1.02 -1.45 9.31
N ALA A 86 -1.86 -1.41 10.34
CA ALA A 86 -1.46 -1.23 11.74
C ALA A 86 -0.50 -2.32 12.25
N GLU A 87 -0.55 -3.52 11.65
CA GLU A 87 0.36 -4.63 11.95
C GLU A 87 1.77 -4.42 11.37
N LEU A 88 1.91 -3.53 10.38
CA LEU A 88 3.18 -3.27 9.70
C LEU A 88 3.82 -1.93 10.12
N SER A 89 3.02 -0.98 10.60
CA SER A 89 3.49 0.37 10.95
C SER A 89 2.66 1.05 12.03
N GLY A 90 3.29 1.94 12.80
CA GLY A 90 2.59 2.84 13.72
C GLY A 90 1.77 3.96 13.06
N SER A 91 1.75 4.04 11.72
CA SER A 91 1.07 5.09 10.95
C SER A 91 -0.42 5.21 11.31
N TYR A 92 -1.13 4.07 11.41
CA TYR A 92 -2.53 4.02 11.82
C TYR A 92 -2.74 4.62 13.22
N ASN A 93 -1.96 4.17 14.21
CA ASN A 93 -2.08 4.66 15.57
C ASN A 93 -1.76 6.16 15.67
N SER A 94 -0.78 6.63 14.90
CA SER A 94 -0.44 8.05 14.81
C SER A 94 -1.60 8.88 14.24
N ALA A 95 -2.25 8.40 13.18
CA ALA A 95 -3.41 9.08 12.58
C ALA A 95 -4.64 9.07 13.50
N VAL A 96 -4.89 7.96 14.22
CA VAL A 96 -5.98 7.87 15.22
C VAL A 96 -5.74 8.85 16.35
N GLN A 97 -4.53 8.91 16.89
CA GLN A 97 -4.16 9.85 17.96
C GLN A 97 -4.31 11.31 17.49
N ALA A 98 -3.87 11.60 16.26
CA ALA A 98 -4.05 12.92 15.66
C ALA A 98 -5.53 13.31 15.54
N ARG A 99 -6.38 12.39 15.06
CA ARG A 99 -7.83 12.60 14.98
C ARG A 99 -8.43 12.93 16.34
N ASP A 100 -8.10 12.14 17.36
CA ASP A 100 -8.69 12.29 18.69
C ASP A 100 -8.32 13.64 19.30
N ILE A 101 -7.05 14.05 19.20
CA ILE A 101 -6.58 15.37 19.66
C ILE A 101 -7.27 16.51 18.85
N TYR A 102 -7.32 16.38 17.52
CA TYR A 102 -7.86 17.43 16.67
C TYR A 102 -9.36 17.66 16.90
N LEU A 103 -10.12 16.60 17.14
CA LEU A 103 -11.56 16.68 17.40
C LEU A 103 -11.90 17.27 18.78
N GLU A 104 -10.97 17.34 19.74
CA GLU A 104 -11.18 18.07 20.99
C GLU A 104 -11.33 19.59 20.74
N GLU A 105 -10.58 20.12 19.74
CA GLU A 105 -10.64 21.54 19.37
C GLU A 105 -11.62 21.83 18.23
N HIS A 106 -11.97 20.82 17.42
CA HIS A 106 -12.80 20.93 16.22
C HIS A 106 -13.94 19.90 16.20
N PRO A 107 -14.88 19.94 17.18
CA PRO A 107 -15.92 18.90 17.32
C PRO A 107 -16.95 18.89 16.18
N GLU A 108 -17.01 19.95 15.36
CA GLU A 108 -17.87 20.03 14.19
C GLU A 108 -17.34 19.24 12.98
N LYS A 109 -16.05 18.85 12.98
CA LYS A 109 -15.43 18.11 11.90
C LYS A 109 -15.76 16.62 11.95
N LYS A 110 -15.80 15.99 10.79
CA LYS A 110 -15.93 14.55 10.67
C LYS A 110 -14.64 13.96 10.14
N ILE A 111 -13.95 13.14 10.94
CA ILE A 111 -12.68 12.53 10.56
C ILE A 111 -12.75 11.04 10.78
N HIS A 112 -12.48 10.24 9.75
CA HIS A 112 -12.38 8.80 9.85
C HIS A 112 -11.02 8.28 9.38
N VAL A 113 -10.43 7.34 10.13
CA VAL A 113 -9.14 6.73 9.82
C VAL A 113 -9.36 5.26 9.48
N PHE A 114 -9.08 4.89 8.24
CA PHE A 114 -9.12 3.51 7.76
C PHE A 114 -7.78 2.82 8.00
N ASN A 115 -7.80 1.70 8.72
CA ASN A 115 -6.72 0.73 8.67
C ASN A 115 -6.85 -0.06 7.37
N SER A 116 -5.94 0.11 6.43
CA SER A 116 -6.03 -0.58 5.13
C SER A 116 -5.87 -2.10 5.22
N HIS A 117 -5.33 -2.61 6.32
CA HIS A 117 -4.83 -3.99 6.42
C HIS A 117 -3.92 -4.39 5.26
N SER A 118 -3.31 -3.42 4.59
CA SER A 118 -2.53 -3.58 3.38
C SER A 118 -1.38 -2.57 3.30
N ALA A 119 -0.75 -2.49 2.13
CA ALA A 119 0.31 -1.55 1.79
C ALA A 119 0.38 -1.38 0.25
N SER A 120 1.08 -0.35 -0.23
CA SER A 120 1.42 -0.18 -1.65
C SER A 120 0.16 -0.21 -2.54
N ALA A 121 0.10 -1.09 -3.55
CA ALA A 121 -1.05 -1.24 -4.45
C ALA A 121 -2.40 -1.39 -3.71
N GLY A 122 -2.41 -2.00 -2.50
CA GLY A 122 -3.63 -2.13 -1.70
C GLY A 122 -4.16 -0.79 -1.22
N GLN A 123 -3.29 0.08 -0.71
CA GLN A 123 -3.70 1.44 -0.33
C GLN A 123 -4.12 2.26 -1.55
N SER A 124 -3.44 2.09 -2.69
CA SER A 124 -3.83 2.76 -3.94
C SER A 124 -5.20 2.30 -4.45
N ALA A 125 -5.56 1.01 -4.26
CA ALA A 125 -6.89 0.52 -4.57
C ALA A 125 -7.96 1.14 -3.65
N LEU A 126 -7.64 1.30 -2.36
CA LEU A 126 -8.52 2.02 -1.41
C LEU A 126 -8.67 3.49 -1.80
N LEU A 127 -7.59 4.16 -2.19
CA LEU A 127 -7.62 5.54 -2.64
C LEU A 127 -8.57 5.73 -3.82
N ILE A 128 -8.47 4.87 -4.84
CA ILE A 128 -9.37 4.89 -6.01
C ILE A 128 -10.83 4.73 -5.57
N LYS A 129 -11.10 3.70 -4.76
CA LYS A 129 -12.47 3.41 -4.28
C LYS A 129 -13.03 4.57 -3.46
N LEU A 130 -12.26 5.15 -2.57
CA LEU A 130 -12.67 6.26 -1.72
C LEU A 130 -12.99 7.51 -2.55
N PHE A 131 -12.18 7.85 -3.55
CA PHE A 131 -12.49 8.91 -4.49
C PHE A 131 -13.80 8.67 -5.27
N GLU A 132 -14.05 7.43 -5.70
CA GLU A 132 -15.30 7.05 -6.37
C GLU A 132 -16.51 7.34 -5.47
N LEU A 133 -16.46 6.91 -4.20
CA LEU A 133 -17.56 7.09 -3.25
C LEU A 133 -17.81 8.56 -2.90
N CYS A 134 -16.74 9.30 -2.59
CA CYS A 134 -16.83 10.71 -2.22
C CYS A 134 -17.34 11.56 -3.40
N ARG A 135 -16.82 11.34 -4.61
CA ARG A 135 -17.24 12.06 -5.81
C ARG A 135 -18.65 11.68 -6.27
N ALA A 136 -19.15 10.52 -5.90
CA ALA A 136 -20.55 10.13 -6.09
C ALA A 136 -21.48 10.83 -5.09
N GLY A 137 -20.95 11.58 -4.10
CA GLY A 137 -21.72 12.35 -3.14
C GLY A 137 -22.39 11.51 -2.06
N LEU A 138 -21.84 10.34 -1.73
CA LEU A 138 -22.36 9.52 -0.63
C LEU A 138 -22.18 10.24 0.72
N PRO A 139 -23.14 10.09 1.66
CA PRO A 139 -23.00 10.58 3.03
C PRO A 139 -21.79 9.94 3.74
N PHE A 140 -21.19 10.67 4.69
CA PHE A 140 -19.98 10.28 5.41
C PHE A 140 -20.05 8.86 5.99
N GLU A 141 -21.13 8.54 6.66
CA GLU A 141 -21.33 7.23 7.30
C GLU A 141 -21.44 6.11 6.25
N ARG A 142 -22.06 6.40 5.09
CA ARG A 142 -22.16 5.44 3.99
C ARG A 142 -20.81 5.20 3.30
N VAL A 143 -19.98 6.24 3.18
CA VAL A 143 -18.61 6.08 2.68
C VAL A 143 -17.83 5.14 3.58
N ILE A 144 -17.95 5.28 4.90
CA ILE A 144 -17.26 4.41 5.87
C ILE A 144 -17.73 2.95 5.70
N GLU A 145 -19.04 2.69 5.69
CA GLU A 145 -19.59 1.33 5.53
C GLU A 145 -19.12 0.66 4.24
N GLU A 146 -19.17 1.37 3.11
CA GLU A 146 -18.74 0.84 1.81
C GLU A 146 -17.21 0.58 1.78
N MET A 147 -16.42 1.45 2.41
CA MET A 147 -14.97 1.27 2.53
C MET A 147 -14.61 0.11 3.45
N ASP A 148 -15.25 -0.06 4.58
CA ASP A 148 -15.03 -1.18 5.50
C ASP A 148 -15.35 -2.51 4.80
N HIS A 149 -16.45 -2.54 4.04
CA HIS A 149 -16.78 -3.70 3.20
C HIS A 149 -15.71 -3.96 2.13
N PHE A 150 -15.21 -2.91 1.48
CA PHE A 150 -14.17 -3.04 0.47
C PHE A 150 -12.86 -3.56 1.07
N ILE A 151 -12.43 -3.02 2.22
CA ILE A 151 -11.23 -3.43 2.97
C ILE A 151 -11.32 -4.91 3.39
N ALA A 152 -12.47 -5.33 3.92
CA ALA A 152 -12.69 -6.72 4.35
C ALA A 152 -12.54 -7.74 3.20
N HIS A 153 -12.72 -7.31 1.95
CA HIS A 153 -12.62 -8.15 0.76
C HIS A 153 -11.43 -7.80 -0.13
N LEU A 154 -10.54 -6.92 0.33
CA LEU A 154 -9.34 -6.55 -0.42
C LEU A 154 -8.40 -7.75 -0.54
N THR A 155 -7.91 -7.97 -1.74
CA THR A 155 -6.84 -8.94 -2.01
C THR A 155 -5.56 -8.20 -2.34
N THR A 156 -4.49 -8.48 -1.61
CA THR A 156 -3.14 -7.96 -1.89
C THR A 156 -2.16 -9.12 -2.01
N LEU A 157 -1.50 -9.24 -3.14
CA LEU A 157 -0.53 -10.29 -3.45
C LEU A 157 0.76 -9.66 -3.96
N PHE A 158 1.91 -10.27 -3.67
CA PHE A 158 3.17 -9.72 -4.14
C PHE A 158 4.28 -10.77 -4.35
N VAL A 159 5.21 -10.43 -5.24
CA VAL A 159 6.47 -11.14 -5.49
C VAL A 159 7.59 -10.12 -5.46
N LEU A 160 8.56 -10.32 -4.58
CA LEU A 160 9.74 -9.47 -4.43
C LEU A 160 11.01 -10.23 -4.81
N GLU A 161 12.06 -9.52 -5.23
CA GLU A 161 13.36 -10.14 -5.51
C GLU A 161 14.01 -10.70 -4.27
N ASN A 162 13.92 -9.96 -3.15
CA ASN A 162 14.31 -10.43 -1.83
C ASN A 162 13.34 -9.88 -0.77
N LEU A 163 13.40 -10.46 0.41
CA LEU A 163 12.54 -10.10 1.55
C LEU A 163 13.37 -9.52 2.71
N ASP A 164 14.62 -9.17 2.49
CA ASP A 164 15.56 -8.81 3.55
C ASP A 164 15.08 -7.58 4.34
N ASN A 165 14.58 -6.54 3.68
CA ASN A 165 14.11 -5.35 4.37
C ASN A 165 12.87 -5.64 5.21
N LEU A 166 11.92 -6.44 4.70
CA LEU A 166 10.77 -6.89 5.50
C LEU A 166 11.21 -7.72 6.71
N ARG A 167 12.17 -8.63 6.51
CA ARG A 167 12.70 -9.50 7.57
C ARG A 167 13.47 -8.71 8.63
N LYS A 168 14.44 -7.88 8.22
CA LYS A 168 15.31 -7.10 9.11
C LYS A 168 14.49 -6.10 9.96
N ASN A 169 13.42 -5.59 9.41
CA ASN A 169 12.52 -4.66 10.09
C ASN A 169 11.36 -5.36 10.83
N GLY A 170 11.33 -6.70 10.92
CA GLY A 170 10.36 -7.45 11.72
C GLY A 170 8.95 -7.54 11.14
N ARG A 171 8.74 -7.29 9.83
CA ARG A 171 7.42 -7.35 9.15
C ARG A 171 7.09 -8.73 8.59
N LEU A 172 7.90 -9.75 8.87
CA LEU A 172 7.72 -11.13 8.43
C LEU A 172 7.73 -12.13 9.60
N SER A 173 7.20 -11.75 10.75
CA SER A 173 7.21 -12.61 11.95
C SER A 173 6.64 -14.00 11.71
N GLU A 174 5.53 -14.11 10.97
CA GLU A 174 4.86 -15.39 10.67
C GLU A 174 5.63 -16.29 9.67
N VAL A 175 6.54 -15.72 8.87
CA VAL A 175 7.25 -16.44 7.81
C VAL A 175 8.76 -16.45 7.99
N GLN A 176 9.27 -15.91 9.08
CA GLN A 176 10.70 -15.73 9.33
C GLN A 176 11.49 -17.05 9.25
N ALA A 177 10.91 -18.15 9.74
CA ALA A 177 11.52 -19.48 9.68
C ALA A 177 11.58 -20.08 8.25
N LEU A 178 10.74 -19.61 7.33
CA LEU A 178 10.66 -20.14 5.96
C LEU A 178 11.70 -19.51 5.01
N ILE A 179 12.34 -18.43 5.43
CA ILE A 179 13.27 -17.63 4.59
C ILE A 179 14.72 -18.07 4.81
N THR A 180 14.99 -18.81 5.89
CA THR A 180 16.34 -19.29 6.20
C THR A 180 16.71 -20.48 5.31
N GLY A 181 17.61 -20.26 4.35
CA GLY A 181 18.34 -21.34 3.69
C GLY A 181 18.09 -21.61 2.20
N THR A 182 17.28 -20.83 1.49
CA THR A 182 17.00 -21.10 0.07
C THR A 182 17.31 -19.89 -0.83
N LEU A 183 18.57 -19.81 -1.27
CA LEU A 183 19.13 -18.67 -2.04
C LEU A 183 18.46 -18.41 -3.41
N HIS A 184 17.64 -19.31 -3.94
CA HIS A 184 17.07 -19.23 -5.29
C HIS A 184 15.55 -19.33 -5.37
N ILE A 185 14.84 -19.37 -4.24
CA ILE A 185 13.39 -19.50 -4.25
C ILE A 185 12.74 -18.10 -4.22
N LYS A 186 11.85 -17.85 -5.16
CA LYS A 186 10.98 -16.67 -5.18
C LYS A 186 9.66 -17.00 -4.49
N LEU A 187 9.31 -16.23 -3.45
CA LEU A 187 8.10 -16.44 -2.69
C LEU A 187 6.94 -15.63 -3.29
N VAL A 188 5.77 -16.24 -3.29
CA VAL A 188 4.50 -15.54 -3.52
C VAL A 188 3.86 -15.30 -2.16
N MET A 189 3.63 -14.04 -1.86
CA MET A 189 3.15 -13.57 -0.56
C MET A 189 1.78 -12.91 -0.70
N GLU A 190 1.04 -12.87 0.39
CA GLU A 190 -0.21 -12.11 0.48
C GLU A 190 -0.32 -11.31 1.79
N GLY A 191 -1.08 -10.20 1.75
CA GLY A 191 -1.61 -9.56 2.93
C GLY A 191 -2.78 -10.37 3.48
N THR A 192 -2.77 -10.64 4.77
CA THR A 192 -3.87 -11.36 5.44
C THR A 192 -5.01 -10.39 5.79
N PRO A 193 -6.22 -10.87 6.05
CA PRO A 193 -7.31 -10.01 6.55
C PRO A 193 -6.98 -9.29 7.87
N ALA A 194 -6.05 -9.85 8.66
CA ALA A 194 -5.54 -9.19 9.87
C ALA A 194 -4.51 -8.09 9.58
N GLY A 195 -4.04 -7.93 8.33
CA GLY A 195 -3.04 -6.95 7.96
C GLY A 195 -1.59 -7.41 8.13
N THR A 196 -1.35 -8.69 8.43
CA THR A 196 -0.02 -9.32 8.45
C THR A 196 0.36 -9.86 7.08
N ILE A 197 1.56 -10.41 6.94
CA ILE A 197 2.06 -10.99 5.70
C ILE A 197 2.22 -12.50 5.86
N ARG A 198 1.69 -13.28 4.89
CA ARG A 198 1.93 -14.72 4.84
C ARG A 198 2.36 -15.21 3.46
N LYS A 199 2.99 -16.38 3.42
CA LYS A 199 3.35 -17.08 2.19
C LYS A 199 2.15 -17.86 1.64
N VAL A 200 1.93 -17.75 0.32
CA VAL A 200 0.90 -18.53 -0.40
C VAL A 200 1.48 -19.41 -1.50
N GLY A 201 2.75 -19.21 -1.86
CA GLY A 201 3.42 -20.02 -2.88
C GLY A 201 4.90 -19.76 -2.96
N GLN A 202 5.56 -20.56 -3.81
CA GLN A 202 6.99 -20.38 -4.11
C GLN A 202 7.31 -20.91 -5.51
N ALA A 203 8.39 -20.41 -6.12
CA ALA A 203 8.85 -20.82 -7.45
C ALA A 203 10.37 -20.69 -7.56
N LEU A 204 10.96 -21.30 -8.58
CA LEU A 204 12.41 -21.24 -8.84
C LEU A 204 12.82 -20.03 -9.69
N SER A 205 11.86 -19.34 -10.29
CA SER A 205 12.10 -18.10 -11.05
C SER A 205 11.01 -17.07 -10.81
N VAL A 206 11.34 -15.79 -11.03
CA VAL A 206 10.38 -14.68 -10.93
C VAL A 206 9.20 -14.90 -11.87
N LYS A 207 9.43 -15.30 -13.11
CA LYS A 207 8.36 -15.55 -14.09
C LYS A 207 7.38 -16.61 -13.61
N GLN A 208 7.86 -17.71 -13.02
CA GLN A 208 7.01 -18.74 -12.43
C GLN A 208 6.27 -18.22 -11.18
N ALA A 209 6.95 -17.41 -10.33
CA ALA A 209 6.31 -16.80 -9.17
C ALA A 209 5.18 -15.86 -9.56
N LEU A 210 5.37 -15.02 -10.58
CA LEU A 210 4.33 -14.14 -11.12
C LEU A 210 3.15 -14.92 -11.74
N SER A 211 3.40 -16.07 -12.38
CA SER A 211 2.32 -16.96 -12.84
C SER A 211 1.52 -17.52 -11.66
N ARG A 212 2.21 -17.99 -10.59
CA ARG A 212 1.54 -18.47 -9.37
C ARG A 212 0.81 -17.37 -8.62
N LEU A 213 1.32 -16.13 -8.64
CA LEU A 213 0.60 -14.98 -8.13
C LEU A 213 -0.74 -14.80 -8.86
N ALA A 214 -0.74 -14.89 -10.18
CA ALA A 214 -1.96 -14.77 -10.98
C ALA A 214 -2.94 -15.94 -10.72
N ASP A 215 -2.45 -17.15 -10.45
CA ASP A 215 -3.28 -18.28 -10.03
C ASP A 215 -3.91 -18.03 -8.65
N ALA A 216 -3.11 -17.58 -7.68
CA ALA A 216 -3.60 -17.22 -6.36
C ALA A 216 -4.64 -16.08 -6.40
N ALA A 217 -4.41 -15.05 -7.24
CA ALA A 217 -5.37 -13.99 -7.47
C ALA A 217 -6.70 -14.52 -8.02
N ALA A 218 -6.65 -15.46 -8.98
CA ALA A 218 -7.86 -16.06 -9.54
C ALA A 218 -8.66 -16.85 -8.50
N GLU A 219 -8.00 -17.56 -7.59
CA GLU A 219 -8.67 -18.26 -6.50
C GLU A 219 -9.31 -17.29 -5.48
N LYS A 220 -8.64 -16.18 -5.17
CA LYS A 220 -9.22 -15.13 -4.31
C LYS A 220 -10.43 -14.45 -4.96
N ALA A 221 -10.32 -14.11 -6.24
CA ALA A 221 -11.41 -13.50 -6.99
C ALA A 221 -12.68 -14.37 -7.05
N LYS A 222 -12.56 -15.68 -7.13
CA LYS A 222 -13.71 -16.61 -7.04
C LYS A 222 -14.42 -16.51 -5.68
N LYS A 223 -13.66 -16.24 -4.61
CA LYS A 223 -14.21 -16.18 -3.26
C LYS A 223 -14.86 -14.82 -2.95
N HIS A 224 -14.27 -13.72 -3.41
CA HIS A 224 -14.64 -12.36 -3.01
C HIS A 224 -15.36 -11.58 -4.11
N GLY A 225 -15.35 -12.08 -5.35
CA GLY A 225 -15.80 -11.32 -6.51
C GLY A 225 -14.81 -10.21 -6.91
N ILE A 226 -14.97 -9.68 -8.10
CA ILE A 226 -14.16 -8.55 -8.62
C ILE A 226 -15.00 -7.51 -9.38
N GLU A 227 -16.31 -7.66 -9.38
CA GLU A 227 -17.20 -6.73 -10.10
C GLU A 227 -17.01 -5.30 -9.63
N GLY A 228 -16.80 -4.40 -10.60
CA GLY A 228 -16.58 -2.98 -10.30
C GLY A 228 -15.23 -2.65 -9.67
N ARG A 229 -14.35 -3.61 -9.42
CA ARG A 229 -13.03 -3.38 -8.82
C ARG A 229 -12.00 -2.97 -9.87
N THR A 230 -11.12 -2.06 -9.48
CA THR A 230 -9.94 -1.70 -10.26
C THR A 230 -8.76 -2.59 -9.83
N LEU A 231 -8.13 -3.24 -10.80
CA LEU A 231 -6.85 -3.92 -10.57
C LEU A 231 -5.74 -2.87 -10.45
N VAL A 232 -5.03 -2.85 -9.33
CA VAL A 232 -3.84 -2.01 -9.16
C VAL A 232 -2.60 -2.89 -9.15
N ILE A 233 -1.59 -2.49 -9.93
CA ILE A 233 -0.29 -3.16 -10.00
C ILE A 233 0.78 -2.13 -9.73
N SER A 234 1.42 -2.21 -8.57
CA SER A 234 2.60 -1.42 -8.23
C SER A 234 3.87 -2.18 -8.60
N HIS A 235 4.87 -1.47 -9.14
CA HIS A 235 6.15 -2.06 -9.49
C HIS A 235 7.33 -1.16 -9.09
N CYS A 236 8.43 -1.77 -8.66
CA CYS A 236 9.69 -1.09 -8.42
C CYS A 236 10.64 -1.33 -9.59
N ASN A 237 10.85 -0.33 -10.44
CA ASN A 237 11.75 -0.33 -11.62
C ASN A 237 11.55 -1.49 -12.62
N CYS A 238 10.38 -2.13 -12.65
CA CYS A 238 10.16 -3.30 -13.52
C CYS A 238 8.82 -3.24 -14.29
N PRO A 239 8.60 -2.23 -15.15
CA PRO A 239 7.35 -2.05 -15.88
C PRO A 239 6.98 -3.26 -16.74
N ASP A 240 7.95 -3.95 -17.32
CA ASP A 240 7.71 -5.15 -18.13
C ASP A 240 7.08 -6.30 -17.31
N ARG A 241 7.50 -6.43 -16.03
CA ARG A 241 6.90 -7.41 -15.11
C ARG A 241 5.45 -7.02 -14.77
N ALA A 242 5.18 -5.74 -14.55
CA ALA A 242 3.82 -5.26 -14.29
C ALA A 242 2.91 -5.53 -15.49
N VAL A 243 3.36 -5.25 -16.72
CA VAL A 243 2.63 -5.56 -17.95
C VAL A 243 2.43 -7.07 -18.11
N TYR A 244 3.45 -7.88 -17.81
CA TYR A 244 3.34 -9.33 -17.85
C TYR A 244 2.28 -9.85 -16.87
N VAL A 245 2.28 -9.38 -15.64
CA VAL A 245 1.29 -9.76 -14.60
C VAL A 245 -0.11 -9.31 -15.01
N ARG A 246 -0.27 -8.08 -15.51
CA ARG A 246 -1.54 -7.60 -16.07
C ARG A 246 -2.09 -8.57 -17.11
N ASN A 247 -1.26 -8.97 -18.07
CA ASN A 247 -1.68 -9.87 -19.15
C ASN A 247 -2.08 -11.27 -18.63
N LEU A 248 -1.40 -11.77 -17.58
CA LEU A 248 -1.78 -13.02 -16.93
C LEU A 248 -3.14 -12.90 -16.24
N LEU A 249 -3.37 -11.82 -15.50
CA LEU A 249 -4.60 -11.57 -14.75
C LEU A 249 -5.80 -11.35 -15.68
N PHE A 250 -5.63 -10.58 -16.75
CA PHE A 250 -6.70 -10.37 -17.74
C PHE A 250 -7.11 -11.64 -18.52
N LYS A 251 -6.21 -12.63 -18.63
CA LYS A 251 -6.57 -13.94 -19.19
C LYS A 251 -7.42 -14.80 -18.25
N LYS A 252 -7.32 -14.55 -16.94
CA LYS A 252 -7.96 -15.37 -15.90
C LYS A 252 -9.18 -14.72 -15.28
N LEU A 253 -9.25 -13.41 -15.28
CA LEU A 253 -10.21 -12.61 -14.54
C LEU A 253 -10.78 -11.48 -15.41
N PRO A 254 -12.09 -11.21 -15.34
CA PRO A 254 -12.76 -10.22 -16.18
C PRO A 254 -12.59 -8.79 -15.65
N PHE A 255 -11.36 -8.37 -15.33
CA PHE A 255 -11.09 -6.98 -15.01
C PHE A 255 -11.36 -6.07 -16.19
N THR A 256 -12.02 -4.95 -15.95
CA THR A 256 -12.30 -3.91 -16.97
C THR A 256 -11.45 -2.66 -16.75
N ARG A 257 -10.90 -2.48 -15.53
CA ARG A 257 -10.06 -1.33 -15.16
C ARG A 257 -8.76 -1.82 -14.55
N VAL A 258 -7.66 -1.16 -14.91
CA VAL A 258 -6.32 -1.44 -14.37
C VAL A 258 -5.54 -0.14 -14.27
N GLU A 259 -4.86 0.01 -13.12
CA GLU A 259 -3.85 1.03 -12.89
C GLU A 259 -2.50 0.36 -12.67
N ILE A 260 -1.50 0.74 -13.48
CA ILE A 260 -0.11 0.34 -13.28
C ILE A 260 0.63 1.55 -12.77
N VAL A 261 1.17 1.45 -11.56
CA VAL A 261 1.84 2.55 -10.87
C VAL A 261 3.26 2.17 -10.47
N ARG A 262 4.13 3.16 -10.35
CA ARG A 262 5.45 2.97 -9.74
C ARG A 262 5.31 3.01 -8.22
N THR A 263 6.14 2.25 -7.53
CA THR A 263 6.22 2.33 -6.06
C THR A 263 6.64 3.73 -5.61
N GLY A 264 5.99 4.23 -4.57
CA GLY A 264 6.45 5.37 -3.77
C GLY A 264 7.69 5.01 -2.94
N GLY A 265 8.19 5.94 -2.12
CA GLY A 265 9.43 5.72 -1.37
C GLY A 265 9.35 4.54 -0.39
N ILE A 266 8.34 4.52 0.47
CA ILE A 266 8.16 3.43 1.45
C ILE A 266 7.98 2.08 0.75
N SER A 267 7.14 2.04 -0.28
CA SER A 267 6.94 0.80 -1.06
C SER A 267 8.23 0.35 -1.73
N THR A 268 9.07 1.27 -2.23
CA THR A 268 10.38 0.97 -2.81
C THR A 268 11.33 0.36 -1.79
N VAL A 269 11.37 0.89 -0.56
CA VAL A 269 12.22 0.34 0.52
C VAL A 269 11.93 -1.14 0.76
N TYR A 270 10.66 -1.53 0.76
CA TYR A 270 10.26 -2.90 1.09
C TYR A 270 10.12 -3.81 -0.14
N ALA A 271 9.67 -3.29 -1.27
CA ALA A 271 9.54 -4.08 -2.50
C ALA A 271 10.92 -4.38 -3.13
N GLY A 272 11.85 -3.44 -3.03
CA GLY A 272 13.15 -3.54 -3.67
C GLY A 272 13.07 -3.54 -5.19
N ASP A 273 14.21 -3.39 -5.85
CA ASP A 273 14.29 -3.39 -7.31
C ASP A 273 13.71 -4.69 -7.89
N GLY A 274 12.78 -4.58 -8.83
CA GLY A 274 12.10 -5.71 -9.46
C GLY A 274 10.88 -6.25 -8.72
N GLY A 275 10.48 -5.66 -7.59
CA GLY A 275 9.29 -6.06 -6.84
C GLY A 275 7.98 -5.69 -7.56
N VAL A 276 6.96 -6.55 -7.42
CA VAL A 276 5.60 -6.35 -7.95
C VAL A 276 4.59 -6.63 -6.86
N VAL A 277 3.66 -5.70 -6.68
CA VAL A 277 2.53 -5.81 -5.76
C VAL A 277 1.23 -5.65 -6.55
N VAL A 278 0.26 -6.49 -6.30
CA VAL A 278 -1.04 -6.52 -6.99
C VAL A 278 -2.14 -6.43 -5.96
N ALA A 279 -3.15 -5.58 -6.22
CA ALA A 279 -4.34 -5.48 -5.36
C ALA A 279 -5.63 -5.26 -6.14
N PHE A 280 -6.74 -5.74 -5.59
CA PHE A 280 -8.10 -5.56 -6.13
C PHE A 280 -9.17 -5.84 -5.07
#